data_c8d8318c19ddd287f7f6674a54b3bc09
#
_entry.id   c8d8318c19ddd287f7f6674a54b3bc09
#
_cell.length_a   1.000
_cell.length_b   1.000
_cell.length_c   1.000
_cell.angle_alpha   90.00
_cell.angle_beta   90.00
_cell.angle_gamma   90.00
#
_symmetry.space_group_name_H-M   'P 1'
#
loop_
_entity.id
_entity.type
_entity.pdbx_description
1 polymer ?
#
loop_
_entity_poly.entity_id
_entity_poly.type
_entity_poly.pdbx_seq_one_letter_code
_entity_poly.pdbx_strand_id
1 'polypeptide(L)'
;MSDRALFVVRAGALTTVQDRGRPGHAHLGVPRSGALDAPAAALVNRLVGNSLDAAVLETTLNGCALKPRSDVTLAVGGAPCRVTVDGRPVAWGAPVRVRAGAVLDVGPAVTGVRAYVAVAGGVIVEPVLGSRSTDLLSGLGPPPLTDGTVLPLGPEPVPHARVDVAPQPAPPTELVLRVTPGPRDDWFTPDAFRAFTSRTFQVSSASNRIGLRTEGPALERARSGELASEGMVLGAVQVPPAGRPVVFLADHPTTGGYPVIGVVRATDLSAAAQAVPGTPVRFVAVRRR
;
A
#
# COMPACT_ATOMS: atom_id res chain seq x y z
N MET A 1 -30.60 -9.33 5.96
CA MET A 1 -29.15 -9.05 5.96
C MET A 1 -28.49 -10.18 5.19
N SER A 2 -27.65 -9.88 4.20
CA SER A 2 -26.96 -10.92 3.42
C SER A 2 -26.09 -11.77 4.34
N ASP A 3 -26.25 -13.11 4.26
CA ASP A 3 -25.45 -14.08 5.03
C ASP A 3 -23.98 -14.19 4.49
N ARG A 4 -23.65 -13.39 3.46
CA ARG A 4 -22.33 -13.33 2.84
C ARG A 4 -21.37 -12.54 3.71
N ALA A 5 -20.42 -13.20 4.31
CA ALA A 5 -19.40 -12.58 5.14
C ALA A 5 -18.10 -13.39 5.14
N LEU A 6 -16.98 -12.72 5.43
CA LEU A 6 -15.70 -13.32 5.78
C LEU A 6 -15.49 -13.24 7.29
N PHE A 7 -15.09 -14.35 7.88
CA PHE A 7 -14.58 -14.41 9.24
C PHE A 7 -13.05 -14.40 9.19
N VAL A 8 -12.41 -13.51 9.94
CA VAL A 8 -10.95 -13.44 10.07
C VAL A 8 -10.49 -14.47 11.09
N VAL A 9 -9.87 -15.54 10.62
CA VAL A 9 -9.31 -16.60 11.47
C VAL A 9 -7.99 -16.15 12.07
N ARG A 10 -7.16 -15.48 11.27
CA ARG A 10 -5.87 -14.90 11.66
C ARG A 10 -5.65 -13.61 10.86
N ALA A 11 -5.51 -12.50 11.56
CA ALA A 11 -5.30 -11.19 10.94
C ALA A 11 -3.85 -10.98 10.46
N GLY A 12 -2.89 -11.72 11.01
CA GLY A 12 -1.46 -11.53 10.70
C GLY A 12 -0.87 -10.28 11.37
N ALA A 13 0.28 -9.83 10.88
CA ALA A 13 0.98 -8.68 11.46
C ALA A 13 0.20 -7.37 11.28
N LEU A 14 -0.40 -7.19 10.11
CA LEU A 14 -1.26 -6.05 9.79
C LEU A 14 -2.11 -6.42 8.57
N THR A 15 -3.42 -6.46 8.74
CA THR A 15 -4.38 -6.57 7.63
C THR A 15 -5.41 -5.45 7.77
N THR A 16 -5.64 -4.72 6.68
CA THR A 16 -6.53 -3.57 6.63
C THR A 16 -7.47 -3.66 5.44
N VAL A 17 -8.63 -3.03 5.54
CA VAL A 17 -9.53 -2.82 4.39
C VAL A 17 -9.01 -1.64 3.60
N GLN A 18 -8.85 -1.78 2.29
CA GLN A 18 -8.35 -0.73 1.42
C GLN A 18 -9.14 -0.67 0.11
N ASP A 19 -9.43 0.54 -0.33
CA ASP A 19 -9.96 0.85 -1.66
C ASP A 19 -9.05 1.86 -2.38
N ARG A 20 -9.58 2.77 -3.19
CA ARG A 20 -8.79 3.82 -3.85
C ARG A 20 -8.48 5.02 -2.94
N GLY A 21 -8.93 4.98 -1.69
CA GLY A 21 -8.77 6.07 -0.73
C GLY A 21 -9.76 7.20 -0.92
N ARG A 22 -9.57 8.29 -0.15
CA ARG A 22 -10.44 9.47 -0.06
C ARG A 22 -9.75 10.75 -0.55
N PRO A 23 -9.49 10.89 -1.87
CA PRO A 23 -8.88 12.11 -2.41
C PRO A 23 -9.81 13.33 -2.25
N GLY A 24 -9.22 14.54 -2.20
CA GLY A 24 -9.98 15.79 -2.19
C GLY A 24 -10.26 16.37 -0.80
N HIS A 25 -9.90 15.67 0.28
CA HIS A 25 -10.19 16.09 1.65
C HIS A 25 -8.97 16.67 2.40
N ALA A 26 -7.86 16.97 1.70
CA ALA A 26 -6.65 17.51 2.32
C ALA A 26 -6.89 18.85 3.04
N HIS A 27 -7.83 19.68 2.55
CA HIS A 27 -8.24 20.94 3.18
C HIS A 27 -8.89 20.75 4.55
N LEU A 28 -9.37 19.54 4.87
CA LEU A 28 -9.88 19.15 6.18
C LEU A 28 -8.81 18.49 7.06
N GLY A 29 -7.56 18.43 6.61
CA GLY A 29 -6.49 17.69 7.30
C GLY A 29 -6.57 16.18 7.15
N VAL A 30 -7.38 15.67 6.20
CA VAL A 30 -7.65 14.25 6.00
C VAL A 30 -6.70 13.65 4.97
N PRO A 31 -5.89 12.64 5.33
CA PRO A 31 -5.03 11.93 4.39
C PRO A 31 -5.81 11.21 3.31
N ARG A 32 -5.14 10.96 2.18
CA ARG A 32 -5.75 10.22 1.07
C ARG A 32 -6.04 8.76 1.41
N SER A 33 -5.10 8.08 2.08
CA SER A 33 -5.14 6.64 2.34
C SER A 33 -5.31 5.79 1.06
N GLY A 34 -5.86 4.58 1.16
CA GLY A 34 -6.03 3.67 0.03
C GLY A 34 -4.93 2.62 -0.08
N ALA A 35 -5.13 1.66 -0.99
CA ALA A 35 -4.16 0.59 -1.26
C ALA A 35 -2.79 1.17 -1.66
N LEU A 36 -1.72 0.73 -0.99
CA LEU A 36 -0.36 1.21 -1.26
C LEU A 36 0.15 0.78 -2.64
N ASP A 37 -0.11 -0.46 -3.04
CA ASP A 37 0.11 -0.96 -4.39
C ASP A 37 -1.23 -0.98 -5.12
N ALA A 38 -1.68 0.22 -5.55
CA ALA A 38 -2.96 0.36 -6.21
C ALA A 38 -3.10 -0.48 -7.49
N PRO A 39 -2.07 -0.68 -8.34
CA PRO A 39 -2.13 -1.62 -9.46
C PRO A 39 -2.42 -3.06 -9.05
N ALA A 40 -1.78 -3.57 -7.99
CA ALA A 40 -2.02 -4.92 -7.49
C ALA A 40 -3.44 -5.08 -6.93
N ALA A 41 -3.92 -4.11 -6.15
CA ALA A 41 -5.29 -4.09 -5.64
C ALA A 41 -6.33 -4.03 -6.78
N ALA A 42 -6.09 -3.21 -7.80
CA ALA A 42 -6.95 -3.14 -8.98
C ALA A 42 -6.96 -4.45 -9.77
N LEU A 43 -5.81 -5.14 -9.86
CA LEU A 43 -5.70 -6.41 -10.58
C LEU A 43 -6.52 -7.52 -9.90
N VAL A 44 -6.41 -7.69 -8.58
CA VAL A 44 -7.19 -8.71 -7.87
C VAL A 44 -8.69 -8.43 -7.93
N ASN A 45 -9.12 -7.16 -7.94
CA ASN A 45 -10.52 -6.81 -8.16
C ASN A 45 -11.00 -7.21 -9.56
N ARG A 46 -10.20 -6.96 -10.61
CA ARG A 46 -10.53 -7.40 -11.99
C ARG A 46 -10.65 -8.92 -12.09
N LEU A 47 -9.77 -9.66 -11.43
CA LEU A 47 -9.78 -11.13 -11.43
C LEU A 47 -11.08 -11.71 -10.91
N VAL A 48 -11.73 -11.05 -9.96
CA VAL A 48 -13.02 -11.48 -9.39
C VAL A 48 -14.22 -10.73 -9.95
N GLY A 49 -14.05 -9.92 -11.00
CA GLY A 49 -15.13 -9.18 -11.65
C GLY A 49 -15.65 -7.97 -10.87
N ASN A 50 -14.94 -7.51 -9.85
CA ASN A 50 -15.30 -6.33 -9.08
C ASN A 50 -15.00 -5.03 -9.84
N SER A 51 -15.71 -3.95 -9.46
CA SER A 51 -15.28 -2.58 -9.74
C SER A 51 -13.89 -2.32 -9.18
N LEU A 52 -13.11 -1.45 -9.82
CA LEU A 52 -11.79 -1.02 -9.33
C LEU A 52 -11.86 -0.26 -7.98
N ASP A 53 -13.04 0.23 -7.61
CA ASP A 53 -13.31 0.94 -6.36
C ASP A 53 -13.76 0.01 -5.23
N ALA A 54 -13.96 -1.28 -5.53
CA ALA A 54 -14.34 -2.24 -4.51
C ALA A 54 -13.21 -2.40 -3.47
N ALA A 55 -13.60 -2.44 -2.21
CA ALA A 55 -12.64 -2.62 -1.13
C ALA A 55 -12.07 -4.05 -1.13
N VAL A 56 -10.75 -4.13 -0.94
CA VAL A 56 -9.94 -5.34 -0.81
C VAL A 56 -9.32 -5.41 0.58
N LEU A 57 -8.74 -6.55 0.94
CA LEU A 57 -7.86 -6.65 2.09
C LEU A 57 -6.41 -6.47 1.64
N GLU A 58 -5.68 -5.58 2.30
CA GLU A 58 -4.22 -5.43 2.18
C GLU A 58 -3.59 -6.09 3.41
N THR A 59 -2.82 -7.15 3.22
CA THR A 59 -2.11 -7.85 4.30
C THR A 59 -0.61 -7.71 4.17
N THR A 60 0.09 -7.54 5.28
CA THR A 60 1.51 -7.20 5.34
C THR A 60 2.33 -8.38 5.85
N LEU A 61 3.43 -8.73 5.17
CA LEU A 61 4.45 -9.73 5.52
C LEU A 61 3.90 -11.16 5.72
N ASN A 62 3.27 -11.45 6.86
CA ASN A 62 2.91 -12.84 7.26
C ASN A 62 1.54 -13.27 6.70
N GLY A 63 0.88 -12.44 5.91
CA GLY A 63 -0.43 -12.76 5.36
C GLY A 63 -1.55 -12.83 6.41
N CYS A 64 -2.66 -13.49 6.03
CA CYS A 64 -3.85 -13.64 6.89
C CYS A 64 -4.56 -14.97 6.60
N ALA A 65 -5.48 -15.40 7.48
CA ALA A 65 -6.35 -16.53 7.22
C ALA A 65 -7.82 -16.12 7.36
N LEU A 66 -8.64 -16.53 6.38
CA LEU A 66 -10.01 -16.09 6.21
C LEU A 66 -10.94 -17.29 6.03
N LYS A 67 -12.14 -17.24 6.59
CA LYS A 67 -13.16 -18.28 6.44
C LYS A 67 -14.49 -17.66 5.97
N PRO A 68 -14.93 -17.91 4.75
CA PRO A 68 -16.20 -17.41 4.26
C PRO A 68 -17.40 -18.15 4.89
N ARG A 69 -18.50 -17.43 5.13
CA ARG A 69 -19.77 -18.01 5.62
C ARG A 69 -20.64 -18.58 4.50
N SER A 70 -20.40 -18.15 3.26
CA SER A 70 -21.03 -18.68 2.03
C SER A 70 -19.96 -19.00 1.01
N ASP A 71 -20.30 -19.76 -0.04
CA ASP A 71 -19.37 -19.95 -1.17
C ASP A 71 -19.00 -18.59 -1.76
N VAL A 72 -17.71 -18.38 -2.03
CA VAL A 72 -17.18 -17.13 -2.60
C VAL A 72 -16.15 -17.43 -3.69
N THR A 73 -16.03 -16.50 -4.63
CA THR A 73 -14.86 -16.42 -5.53
C THR A 73 -13.94 -15.31 -5.00
N LEU A 74 -12.65 -15.60 -4.87
CA LEU A 74 -11.65 -14.64 -4.45
C LEU A 74 -10.39 -14.72 -5.30
N ALA A 75 -9.54 -13.71 -5.22
CA ALA A 75 -8.20 -13.71 -5.83
C ALA A 75 -7.19 -13.11 -4.87
N VAL A 76 -5.97 -13.67 -4.87
CA VAL A 76 -4.82 -13.17 -4.11
C VAL A 76 -3.76 -12.71 -5.09
N GLY A 77 -3.16 -11.52 -4.85
CA GLY A 77 -2.10 -10.96 -5.68
C GLY A 77 -1.21 -10.00 -4.90
N GLY A 78 -0.38 -9.23 -5.60
CA GLY A 78 0.63 -8.35 -4.98
C GLY A 78 1.93 -9.10 -4.66
N ALA A 79 2.42 -9.07 -3.43
CA ALA A 79 3.59 -9.84 -3.02
C ALA A 79 3.35 -11.35 -3.24
N PRO A 80 4.23 -12.07 -3.97
CA PRO A 80 4.13 -13.50 -4.14
C PRO A 80 4.15 -14.23 -2.80
N CYS A 81 3.18 -15.10 -2.59
CA CYS A 81 3.04 -15.89 -1.38
C CYS A 81 2.40 -17.25 -1.68
N ARG A 82 2.57 -18.20 -0.77
CA ARG A 82 1.82 -19.45 -0.83
C ARG A 82 0.37 -19.19 -0.41
N VAL A 83 -0.57 -19.69 -1.21
CA VAL A 83 -2.00 -19.62 -0.90
C VAL A 83 -2.54 -21.05 -0.78
N THR A 84 -3.30 -21.33 0.27
CA THR A 84 -3.93 -22.64 0.47
C THR A 84 -5.40 -22.50 0.85
N VAL A 85 -6.20 -23.51 0.53
CA VAL A 85 -7.56 -23.69 1.04
C VAL A 85 -7.60 -25.03 1.75
N ASP A 86 -7.91 -25.04 3.05
CA ASP A 86 -7.84 -26.23 3.93
C ASP A 86 -6.51 -26.96 3.81
N GLY A 87 -5.39 -26.21 3.76
CA GLY A 87 -4.02 -26.71 3.63
C GLY A 87 -3.62 -27.16 2.22
N ARG A 88 -4.55 -27.22 1.26
CA ARG A 88 -4.27 -27.60 -0.14
C ARG A 88 -3.85 -26.38 -0.93
N PRO A 89 -2.72 -26.41 -1.67
CA PRO A 89 -2.29 -25.29 -2.51
C PRO A 89 -3.35 -24.91 -3.55
N VAL A 90 -3.55 -23.60 -3.70
CA VAL A 90 -4.39 -23.01 -4.74
C VAL A 90 -3.63 -21.91 -5.47
N ALA A 91 -4.18 -21.42 -6.59
CA ALA A 91 -3.51 -20.44 -7.42
C ALA A 91 -3.37 -19.08 -6.73
N TRP A 92 -2.19 -18.48 -6.86
CA TRP A 92 -1.92 -17.08 -6.65
C TRP A 92 -2.03 -16.35 -8.02
N GLY A 93 -2.64 -15.16 -8.04
CA GLY A 93 -2.82 -14.40 -9.28
C GLY A 93 -3.94 -14.91 -10.20
N ALA A 94 -4.86 -15.72 -9.67
CA ALA A 94 -6.02 -16.23 -10.39
C ALA A 94 -7.26 -16.29 -9.50
N PRO A 95 -8.48 -16.33 -10.07
CA PRO A 95 -9.70 -16.57 -9.32
C PRO A 95 -9.72 -17.97 -8.69
N VAL A 96 -10.09 -18.05 -7.42
CA VAL A 96 -10.22 -19.30 -6.66
C VAL A 96 -11.61 -19.34 -6.02
N ARG A 97 -12.34 -20.45 -6.21
CA ARG A 97 -13.60 -20.70 -5.50
C ARG A 97 -13.31 -21.33 -4.14
N VAL A 98 -13.81 -20.72 -3.08
CA VAL A 98 -13.70 -21.20 -1.70
C VAL A 98 -15.09 -21.49 -1.16
N ARG A 99 -15.32 -22.72 -0.69
CA ARG A 99 -16.61 -23.14 -0.13
C ARG A 99 -16.83 -22.49 1.24
N ALA A 100 -18.10 -22.38 1.62
CA ALA A 100 -18.50 -21.98 2.95
C ALA A 100 -17.80 -22.83 4.03
N GLY A 101 -17.22 -22.16 5.03
CA GLY A 101 -16.53 -22.81 6.13
C GLY A 101 -15.10 -23.27 5.86
N ALA A 102 -14.65 -23.34 4.60
CA ALA A 102 -13.26 -23.65 4.27
C ALA A 102 -12.32 -22.48 4.65
N VAL A 103 -11.10 -22.77 5.04
CA VAL A 103 -10.12 -21.76 5.46
C VAL A 103 -9.17 -21.45 4.30
N LEU A 104 -9.25 -20.22 3.78
CA LEU A 104 -8.20 -19.65 2.94
C LEU A 104 -7.06 -19.19 3.84
N ASP A 105 -5.85 -19.63 3.57
CA ASP A 105 -4.63 -19.14 4.21
C ASP A 105 -3.72 -18.47 3.16
N VAL A 106 -3.51 -17.18 3.34
CA VAL A 106 -2.51 -16.38 2.64
C VAL A 106 -1.27 -16.39 3.49
N GLY A 107 -0.25 -17.11 3.02
CA GLY A 107 1.01 -17.29 3.74
C GLY A 107 1.92 -16.06 3.71
N PRO A 108 3.10 -16.18 4.32
CA PRO A 108 4.11 -15.13 4.28
C PRO A 108 4.52 -14.76 2.86
N ALA A 109 4.81 -13.48 2.64
CA ALA A 109 5.38 -12.99 1.40
C ALA A 109 6.77 -13.62 1.17
N VAL A 110 6.98 -14.21 -0.01
CA VAL A 110 8.29 -14.76 -0.42
C VAL A 110 9.23 -13.62 -0.80
N THR A 111 8.69 -12.63 -1.51
CA THR A 111 9.34 -11.36 -1.87
C THR A 111 8.28 -10.26 -1.80
N GLY A 112 8.71 -9.02 -1.61
CA GLY A 112 7.75 -7.93 -1.40
C GLY A 112 7.21 -7.88 0.03
N VAL A 113 6.22 -7.02 0.24
CA VAL A 113 5.70 -6.70 1.57
C VAL A 113 4.19 -6.92 1.67
N ARG A 114 3.43 -6.61 0.60
CA ARG A 114 1.97 -6.50 0.66
C ARG A 114 1.27 -7.42 -0.32
N ALA A 115 0.45 -8.33 0.20
CA ALA A 115 -0.48 -9.11 -0.59
C ALA A 115 -1.90 -8.51 -0.48
N TYR A 116 -2.69 -8.71 -1.52
CA TYR A 116 -4.06 -8.22 -1.63
C TYR A 116 -5.02 -9.38 -1.81
N VAL A 117 -6.14 -9.35 -1.10
CA VAL A 117 -7.21 -10.33 -1.25
C VAL A 117 -8.48 -9.59 -1.69
N ALA A 118 -8.94 -9.86 -2.89
CA ALA A 118 -10.25 -9.43 -3.36
C ALA A 118 -11.24 -10.59 -3.26
N VAL A 119 -12.47 -10.29 -2.90
CA VAL A 119 -13.60 -11.25 -2.90
C VAL A 119 -14.67 -10.71 -3.83
N ALA A 120 -15.27 -11.58 -4.64
CA ALA A 120 -16.37 -11.20 -5.53
C ALA A 120 -17.51 -10.54 -4.74
N GLY A 121 -17.90 -9.33 -5.15
CA GLY A 121 -18.83 -8.46 -4.43
C GLY A 121 -18.16 -7.43 -3.50
N GLY A 122 -16.85 -7.57 -3.23
CA GLY A 122 -16.08 -6.65 -2.38
C GLY A 122 -16.45 -6.73 -0.89
N VAL A 123 -15.62 -6.12 -0.06
CA VAL A 123 -15.85 -5.95 1.37
C VAL A 123 -16.75 -4.73 1.60
N ILE A 124 -17.86 -4.92 2.32
CA ILE A 124 -18.84 -3.87 2.58
C ILE A 124 -18.73 -3.44 4.04
N VAL A 125 -17.94 -2.41 4.25
CA VAL A 125 -17.87 -1.66 5.51
C VAL A 125 -18.37 -0.24 5.28
N GLU A 126 -18.78 0.46 6.33
CA GLU A 126 -19.28 1.83 6.22
C GLU A 126 -18.19 2.75 5.67
N PRO A 127 -18.45 3.48 4.58
CA PRO A 127 -17.48 4.42 4.02
C PRO A 127 -17.39 5.69 4.87
N VAL A 128 -16.17 6.18 5.06
CA VAL A 128 -15.89 7.49 5.67
C VAL A 128 -15.35 8.43 4.60
N LEU A 129 -16.02 9.54 4.36
CA LEU A 129 -15.70 10.49 3.29
C LEU A 129 -15.55 9.79 1.91
N GLY A 130 -16.48 8.87 1.62
CA GLY A 130 -16.55 8.15 0.34
C GLY A 130 -15.57 6.99 0.19
N SER A 131 -14.75 6.66 1.18
CA SER A 131 -13.77 5.56 1.14
C SER A 131 -13.95 4.59 2.31
N ARG A 132 -13.72 3.30 2.03
CA ARG A 132 -13.66 2.20 3.01
C ARG A 132 -12.25 1.94 3.51
N SER A 133 -11.27 2.76 3.12
CA SER A 133 -9.87 2.54 3.51
C SER A 133 -9.64 2.82 4.99
N THR A 134 -8.93 1.90 5.63
CA THR A 134 -8.27 2.12 6.92
C THR A 134 -7.16 3.14 6.76
N ASP A 135 -7.12 4.14 7.61
CA ASP A 135 -6.04 5.11 7.71
C ASP A 135 -5.34 4.97 9.07
N LEU A 136 -4.07 4.59 9.05
CA LEU A 136 -3.31 4.35 10.28
C LEU A 136 -2.86 5.64 10.97
N LEU A 137 -2.82 6.79 10.26
CA LEU A 137 -2.39 8.05 10.84
C LEU A 137 -3.55 8.78 11.52
N SER A 138 -4.66 8.94 10.80
CA SER A 138 -5.83 9.69 11.29
C SER A 138 -6.83 8.83 12.06
N GLY A 139 -6.75 7.49 11.95
CA GLY A 139 -7.73 6.57 12.53
C GLY A 139 -9.08 6.55 11.79
N LEU A 140 -9.17 7.17 10.61
CA LEU A 140 -10.40 7.17 9.81
C LEU A 140 -10.60 5.84 9.08
N GLY A 141 -11.86 5.49 8.85
CA GLY A 141 -12.27 4.22 8.26
C GLY A 141 -12.30 3.07 9.27
N PRO A 142 -12.43 1.80 8.80
CA PRO A 142 -12.46 0.66 9.70
C PRO A 142 -11.09 0.47 10.39
N PRO A 143 -11.06 -0.04 11.63
CA PRO A 143 -9.79 -0.36 12.30
C PRO A 143 -9.05 -1.48 11.56
N PRO A 144 -7.72 -1.64 11.80
CA PRO A 144 -7.01 -2.85 11.41
C PRO A 144 -7.73 -4.10 11.87
N LEU A 145 -7.72 -5.13 11.03
CA LEU A 145 -8.43 -6.38 11.35
C LEU A 145 -7.76 -7.11 12.52
N THR A 146 -8.59 -7.75 13.30
CA THR A 146 -8.19 -8.65 14.39
C THR A 146 -8.81 -10.02 14.18
N ASP A 147 -8.25 -11.04 14.82
CA ASP A 147 -8.84 -12.37 14.86
C ASP A 147 -10.28 -12.28 15.39
N GLY A 148 -11.21 -12.98 14.74
CA GLY A 148 -12.62 -12.93 15.06
C GLY A 148 -13.43 -11.84 14.34
N THR A 149 -12.79 -10.89 13.65
CA THR A 149 -13.49 -9.86 12.87
C THR A 149 -14.38 -10.50 11.80
N VAL A 150 -15.59 -9.99 11.64
CA VAL A 150 -16.55 -10.40 10.60
C VAL A 150 -16.73 -9.26 9.61
N LEU A 151 -16.45 -9.53 8.34
CA LEU A 151 -16.54 -8.57 7.25
C LEU A 151 -17.72 -8.92 6.34
N PRO A 152 -18.77 -8.09 6.26
CA PRO A 152 -19.85 -8.29 5.29
C PRO A 152 -19.32 -8.20 3.86
N LEU A 153 -19.90 -9.00 2.96
CA LEU A 153 -19.60 -9.00 1.53
C LEU A 153 -20.81 -8.52 0.73
N GLY A 154 -20.53 -7.80 -0.35
CA GLY A 154 -21.52 -7.40 -1.33
C GLY A 154 -22.02 -8.56 -2.19
N PRO A 155 -23.05 -8.32 -3.04
CA PRO A 155 -23.54 -9.29 -3.99
C PRO A 155 -22.45 -9.63 -5.01
N GLU A 156 -22.43 -10.89 -5.43
CA GLU A 156 -21.46 -11.34 -6.44
C GLU A 156 -21.74 -10.67 -7.79
N PRO A 157 -20.74 -10.10 -8.47
CA PRO A 157 -20.98 -9.41 -9.74
C PRO A 157 -21.34 -10.39 -10.85
N VAL A 158 -22.15 -9.91 -11.80
CA VAL A 158 -22.53 -10.62 -13.03
C VAL A 158 -22.26 -9.66 -14.21
N PRO A 159 -21.52 -10.07 -15.26
CA PRO A 159 -20.84 -11.36 -15.45
C PRO A 159 -19.54 -11.46 -14.65
N HIS A 160 -19.12 -12.69 -14.35
CA HIS A 160 -17.82 -12.95 -13.76
C HIS A 160 -16.69 -12.71 -14.77
N ALA A 161 -15.56 -12.19 -14.29
CA ALA A 161 -14.35 -12.14 -15.09
C ALA A 161 -13.91 -13.57 -15.47
N ARG A 162 -13.56 -13.75 -16.74
CA ARG A 162 -13.00 -15.03 -17.25
C ARG A 162 -11.52 -14.84 -17.50
N VAL A 163 -10.73 -14.97 -16.46
CA VAL A 163 -9.26 -14.86 -16.53
C VAL A 163 -8.69 -16.03 -15.73
N ASP A 164 -7.91 -16.87 -16.40
CA ASP A 164 -7.31 -18.04 -15.75
C ASP A 164 -6.13 -17.65 -14.86
N VAL A 165 -5.32 -16.68 -15.30
CA VAL A 165 -4.18 -16.16 -14.57
C VAL A 165 -3.81 -14.75 -15.08
N ALA A 166 -3.37 -13.88 -14.18
CA ALA A 166 -2.82 -12.59 -14.57
C ALA A 166 -1.32 -12.53 -14.21
N PRO A 167 -0.43 -12.29 -15.19
CA PRO A 167 0.97 -12.02 -14.90
C PRO A 167 1.13 -10.81 -13.99
N GLN A 168 1.95 -10.94 -12.97
CA GLN A 168 2.28 -9.85 -12.06
C GLN A 168 3.79 -9.66 -12.04
N PRO A 169 4.30 -8.40 -12.07
CA PRO A 169 5.74 -8.17 -11.99
C PRO A 169 6.27 -8.63 -10.64
N ALA A 170 7.45 -9.25 -10.64
CA ALA A 170 8.16 -9.52 -9.40
C ALA A 170 8.57 -8.20 -8.73
N PRO A 171 8.54 -8.11 -7.38
CA PRO A 171 9.10 -6.99 -6.67
C PRO A 171 10.56 -6.75 -7.06
N PRO A 172 10.99 -5.49 -7.26
CA PRO A 172 12.34 -5.18 -7.70
C PRO A 172 13.36 -5.51 -6.61
N THR A 173 14.56 -5.97 -7.00
CA THR A 173 15.70 -6.19 -6.09
C THR A 173 16.41 -4.88 -5.74
N GLU A 174 16.25 -3.84 -6.55
CA GLU A 174 16.68 -2.47 -6.33
C GLU A 174 15.50 -1.53 -6.60
N LEU A 175 15.24 -0.61 -5.69
CA LEU A 175 14.19 0.38 -5.83
C LEU A 175 14.74 1.65 -6.49
N VAL A 176 14.36 1.87 -7.75
CA VAL A 176 14.70 3.10 -8.48
C VAL A 176 13.49 4.04 -8.45
N LEU A 177 13.65 5.18 -7.78
CA LEU A 177 12.60 6.19 -7.62
C LEU A 177 12.93 7.43 -8.47
N ARG A 178 12.17 7.67 -9.51
CA ARG A 178 12.29 8.86 -10.34
C ARG A 178 11.69 10.05 -9.60
N VAL A 179 12.46 11.11 -9.42
CA VAL A 179 12.08 12.29 -8.65
C VAL A 179 12.18 13.56 -9.47
N THR A 180 11.21 14.45 -9.31
CA THR A 180 11.32 15.84 -9.72
C THR A 180 11.81 16.68 -8.55
N PRO A 181 12.64 17.73 -8.75
CA PRO A 181 13.04 18.64 -7.67
C PRO A 181 11.82 19.16 -6.92
N GLY A 182 11.92 19.22 -5.61
CA GLY A 182 10.85 19.66 -4.73
C GLY A 182 10.77 21.18 -4.60
N PRO A 183 9.75 21.70 -3.90
CA PRO A 183 9.58 23.13 -3.70
C PRO A 183 10.62 23.71 -2.70
N ARG A 184 11.35 22.86 -1.99
CA ARG A 184 12.33 23.22 -0.96
C ARG A 184 13.71 22.62 -1.21
N ASP A 185 14.09 22.44 -2.49
CA ASP A 185 15.43 22.01 -2.86
C ASP A 185 16.50 23.07 -2.48
N ASP A 186 16.13 24.36 -2.41
CA ASP A 186 16.95 25.46 -1.91
C ASP A 186 17.32 25.40 -0.40
N TRP A 187 16.72 24.46 0.35
CA TRP A 187 17.06 24.19 1.74
C TRP A 187 18.26 23.24 1.89
N PHE A 188 18.78 22.72 0.81
CA PHE A 188 19.87 21.74 0.81
C PHE A 188 21.11 22.31 0.14
N THR A 189 22.27 21.85 0.57
CA THR A 189 23.52 22.18 -0.12
C THR A 189 23.54 21.52 -1.51
N PRO A 190 24.27 22.10 -2.51
CA PRO A 190 24.43 21.44 -3.81
C PRO A 190 25.00 20.02 -3.70
N ASP A 191 25.85 19.77 -2.70
CA ASP A 191 26.43 18.46 -2.42
C ASP A 191 25.40 17.48 -1.88
N ALA A 192 24.49 17.93 -1.02
CA ALA A 192 23.38 17.13 -0.54
C ALA A 192 22.46 16.70 -1.68
N PHE A 193 22.12 17.63 -2.62
CA PHE A 193 21.30 17.29 -3.78
C PHE A 193 22.02 16.31 -4.72
N ARG A 194 23.34 16.50 -4.93
CA ARG A 194 24.15 15.52 -5.67
C ARG A 194 24.17 14.16 -4.99
N ALA A 195 24.37 14.13 -3.67
CA ALA A 195 24.37 12.90 -2.88
C ALA A 195 23.00 12.20 -2.97
N PHE A 196 21.91 12.95 -2.86
CA PHE A 196 20.55 12.43 -2.98
C PHE A 196 20.31 11.68 -4.30
N THR A 197 20.84 12.18 -5.42
CA THR A 197 20.62 11.62 -6.76
C THR A 197 21.71 10.67 -7.25
N SER A 198 22.86 10.57 -6.54
CA SER A 198 24.00 9.74 -6.96
C SER A 198 24.35 8.62 -5.97
N ARG A 199 23.95 8.73 -4.71
CA ARG A 199 24.24 7.72 -3.70
C ARG A 199 23.11 6.71 -3.57
N THR A 200 23.45 5.52 -3.11
CA THR A 200 22.48 4.47 -2.77
C THR A 200 22.10 4.60 -1.29
N PHE A 201 20.81 4.55 -1.04
CA PHE A 201 20.19 4.42 0.28
C PHE A 201 19.68 2.98 0.46
N GLN A 202 19.13 2.66 1.61
CA GLN A 202 18.47 1.39 1.88
C GLN A 202 17.11 1.63 2.52
N VAL A 203 16.16 0.75 2.26
CA VAL A 203 14.84 0.77 2.93
C VAL A 203 15.02 0.42 4.40
N SER A 204 14.57 1.30 5.29
CA SER A 204 14.59 1.07 6.73
C SER A 204 13.45 0.14 7.18
N SER A 205 13.69 -0.66 8.20
CA SER A 205 12.68 -1.48 8.88
C SER A 205 11.57 -0.66 9.56
N ALA A 206 11.80 0.63 9.79
CA ALA A 206 10.80 1.56 10.32
C ALA A 206 9.81 2.08 9.26
N SER A 207 9.88 1.57 8.02
CA SER A 207 8.95 1.90 6.94
C SER A 207 7.55 1.34 7.24
N ASN A 208 6.52 2.13 6.89
CA ASN A 208 5.11 1.76 7.11
C ASN A 208 4.21 2.38 6.02
N ARG A 209 2.89 2.40 6.24
CA ARG A 209 1.93 3.00 5.29
C ARG A 209 2.00 4.53 5.21
N ILE A 210 2.59 5.21 6.23
CA ILE A 210 2.76 6.66 6.25
C ILE A 210 3.93 7.07 5.36
N GLY A 211 5.06 6.32 5.42
CA GLY A 211 6.23 6.64 4.64
C GLY A 211 7.26 5.52 4.57
N LEU A 212 7.89 5.41 3.40
CA LEU A 212 9.10 4.61 3.22
C LEU A 212 10.27 5.42 3.75
N ARG A 213 10.85 4.96 4.85
CA ARG A 213 12.04 5.55 5.47
C ARG A 213 13.27 4.95 4.85
N THR A 214 14.32 5.78 4.72
CA THR A 214 15.59 5.30 4.20
C THR A 214 16.71 5.42 5.23
N GLU A 215 17.70 4.55 5.09
CA GLU A 215 19.00 4.61 5.77
C GLU A 215 20.08 4.88 4.74
N GLY A 216 21.13 5.60 5.15
CA GLY A 216 22.21 5.98 4.24
C GLY A 216 22.84 7.31 4.62
N PRO A 217 23.55 7.97 3.68
CA PRO A 217 24.20 9.24 3.95
C PRO A 217 23.18 10.31 4.36
N ALA A 218 23.55 11.12 5.36
CA ALA A 218 22.74 12.28 5.74
C ALA A 218 22.84 13.36 4.67
N LEU A 219 21.73 13.96 4.33
CA LEU A 219 21.63 15.10 3.41
C LEU A 219 21.73 16.39 4.22
N GLU A 220 22.80 17.17 3.96
CA GLU A 220 23.07 18.38 4.68
C GLU A 220 22.14 19.53 4.28
N ARG A 221 21.60 20.23 5.27
CA ARG A 221 20.78 21.43 5.04
C ARG A 221 21.68 22.65 4.86
N ALA A 222 21.38 23.49 3.88
CA ALA A 222 21.98 24.79 3.66
C ALA A 222 21.38 25.85 4.59
N ARG A 223 20.22 25.60 5.18
CA ARG A 223 19.52 26.52 6.07
C ARG A 223 19.26 25.87 7.41
N SER A 224 19.52 26.61 8.49
CA SER A 224 19.13 26.25 9.85
C SER A 224 17.73 26.76 10.18
N GLY A 225 17.07 26.16 11.18
CA GLY A 225 15.76 26.57 11.66
C GLY A 225 14.63 25.63 11.24
N GLU A 226 13.43 26.02 11.61
CA GLU A 226 12.19 25.29 11.30
C GLU A 226 11.51 25.88 10.07
N LEU A 227 10.98 25.01 9.21
CA LEU A 227 10.11 25.38 8.12
C LEU A 227 8.68 25.49 8.65
N ALA A 228 7.98 26.55 8.29
CA ALA A 228 6.53 26.60 8.51
C ALA A 228 5.85 25.39 7.89
N SER A 229 4.81 24.88 8.54
CA SER A 229 4.09 23.71 8.03
C SER A 229 3.49 23.99 6.65
N GLU A 230 3.78 23.11 5.69
CA GLU A 230 3.34 23.23 4.29
C GLU A 230 2.50 22.03 3.89
N GLY A 231 1.68 22.18 2.82
CA GLY A 231 0.91 21.08 2.25
C GLY A 231 1.81 19.97 1.71
N MET A 232 1.50 18.72 2.06
CA MET A 232 2.24 17.54 1.62
C MET A 232 1.46 16.77 0.57
N VAL A 233 2.19 16.11 -0.33
CA VAL A 233 1.61 15.29 -1.39
C VAL A 233 2.16 13.86 -1.31
N LEU A 234 1.39 12.92 -1.83
CA LEU A 234 1.84 11.55 -2.03
C LEU A 234 3.13 11.52 -2.85
N GLY A 235 4.13 10.79 -2.40
CA GLY A 235 5.45 10.72 -3.04
C GLY A 235 6.40 11.86 -2.68
N ALA A 236 6.01 12.84 -1.86
CA ALA A 236 6.95 13.84 -1.35
C ALA A 236 8.10 13.18 -0.60
N VAL A 237 9.32 13.60 -0.91
CA VAL A 237 10.54 13.13 -0.23
C VAL A 237 10.94 14.20 0.77
N GLN A 238 10.52 13.98 2.01
CA GLN A 238 10.81 14.87 3.13
C GLN A 238 12.13 14.48 3.79
N VAL A 239 12.92 15.47 4.20
CA VAL A 239 14.20 15.24 4.91
C VAL A 239 14.12 15.81 6.31
N PRO A 240 13.87 14.97 7.34
CA PRO A 240 13.91 15.37 8.75
C PRO A 240 15.31 15.83 9.20
N PRO A 241 15.48 16.37 10.44
CA PRO A 241 16.76 16.85 10.94
C PRO A 241 17.92 15.83 10.89
N ALA A 242 17.60 14.53 10.97
CA ALA A 242 18.60 13.46 10.85
C ALA A 242 19.17 13.32 9.42
N GLY A 243 18.70 14.10 8.45
CA GLY A 243 19.18 14.11 7.06
C GLY A 243 18.79 12.91 6.22
N ARG A 244 17.94 11.99 6.73
CA ARG A 244 17.56 10.77 6.01
C ARG A 244 16.25 10.96 5.28
N PRO A 245 16.20 10.72 3.95
CA PRO A 245 14.97 10.86 3.16
C PRO A 245 13.83 9.95 3.63
N VAL A 246 12.61 10.49 3.63
CA VAL A 246 11.37 9.76 3.86
C VAL A 246 10.43 10.01 2.69
N VAL A 247 10.04 8.97 1.96
CA VAL A 247 9.09 9.07 0.85
C VAL A 247 7.68 8.87 1.41
N PHE A 248 6.82 9.87 1.30
CA PHE A 248 5.45 9.79 1.77
C PHE A 248 4.61 8.83 0.94
N LEU A 249 3.92 7.92 1.65
CA LEU A 249 3.02 6.92 1.08
C LEU A 249 1.55 7.27 1.37
N ALA A 250 0.62 6.32 1.25
CA ALA A 250 -0.80 6.60 1.22
C ALA A 250 -1.37 7.28 2.47
N ASP A 251 -0.89 6.91 3.66
CA ASP A 251 -1.36 7.47 4.93
C ASP A 251 -0.49 8.66 5.42
N HIS A 252 0.20 9.36 4.48
CA HIS A 252 1.04 10.51 4.82
C HIS A 252 0.22 11.66 5.42
N PRO A 253 0.81 12.48 6.30
CA PRO A 253 0.13 13.66 6.82
C PRO A 253 -0.15 14.66 5.68
N THR A 254 -1.22 15.43 5.81
CA THR A 254 -1.60 16.47 4.83
C THR A 254 -0.70 17.70 4.88
N THR A 255 -0.03 17.93 6.01
CA THR A 255 0.93 19.01 6.20
C THR A 255 2.19 18.50 6.90
N GLY A 256 3.32 19.22 6.74
CA GLY A 256 4.57 18.89 7.41
C GLY A 256 5.53 20.07 7.43
N GLY A 257 6.41 20.11 8.43
CA GLY A 257 7.35 21.21 8.68
C GLY A 257 8.80 20.87 8.34
N TYR A 258 9.08 19.82 7.58
CA TYR A 258 10.44 19.54 7.11
C TYR A 258 10.55 19.72 5.59
N PRO A 259 11.70 20.18 5.08
CA PRO A 259 11.85 20.50 3.67
C PRO A 259 11.69 19.25 2.78
N VAL A 260 10.96 19.44 1.67
CA VAL A 260 10.75 18.45 0.63
C VAL A 260 11.79 18.66 -0.48
N ILE A 261 12.76 17.74 -0.57
CA ILE A 261 13.84 17.80 -1.57
C ILE A 261 13.39 17.38 -2.98
N GLY A 262 12.39 16.53 -3.08
CA GLY A 262 11.88 16.03 -4.35
C GLY A 262 10.51 15.39 -4.21
N VAL A 263 9.89 15.06 -5.34
CA VAL A 263 8.62 14.31 -5.39
C VAL A 263 8.79 13.11 -6.31
N VAL A 264 8.55 11.91 -5.80
CA VAL A 264 8.60 10.64 -6.54
C VAL A 264 7.43 10.57 -7.52
N ARG A 265 7.69 10.08 -8.73
CA ARG A 265 6.62 9.84 -9.72
C ARG A 265 5.63 8.81 -9.20
N ALA A 266 4.34 9.07 -9.40
CA ALA A 266 3.26 8.17 -8.95
C ALA A 266 3.41 6.72 -9.48
N THR A 267 3.98 6.56 -10.69
CA THR A 267 4.23 5.25 -11.30
C THR A 267 5.27 4.40 -10.56
N ASP A 268 6.09 5.00 -9.70
CA ASP A 268 7.16 4.29 -8.97
C ASP A 268 6.72 3.93 -7.54
N LEU A 269 5.60 4.46 -7.07
CA LEU A 269 5.13 4.28 -5.69
C LEU A 269 4.63 2.86 -5.39
N SER A 270 4.12 2.15 -6.40
CA SER A 270 3.74 0.74 -6.24
C SER A 270 4.96 -0.15 -5.95
N ALA A 271 6.10 0.12 -6.61
CA ALA A 271 7.35 -0.56 -6.30
C ALA A 271 7.85 -0.22 -4.88
N ALA A 272 7.73 1.05 -4.46
CA ALA A 272 8.04 1.46 -3.10
C ALA A 272 7.16 0.75 -2.05
N ALA A 273 5.88 0.48 -2.38
CA ALA A 273 4.98 -0.26 -1.51
C ALA A 273 5.39 -1.72 -1.28
N GLN A 274 6.20 -2.29 -2.18
CA GLN A 274 6.66 -3.68 -2.12
C GLN A 274 8.12 -3.82 -1.66
N ALA A 275 8.83 -2.71 -1.42
CA ALA A 275 10.23 -2.76 -1.05
C ALA A 275 10.42 -3.23 0.40
N VAL A 276 11.19 -4.31 0.57
CA VAL A 276 11.51 -4.88 1.89
C VAL A 276 12.65 -4.13 2.57
N PRO A 277 12.78 -4.15 3.91
CA PRO A 277 13.93 -3.59 4.62
C PRO A 277 15.25 -4.10 4.04
N GLY A 278 16.23 -3.21 3.90
CA GLY A 278 17.53 -3.49 3.29
C GLY A 278 17.56 -3.40 1.76
N THR A 279 16.43 -3.29 1.07
CA THR A 279 16.41 -3.08 -0.39
C THR A 279 17.18 -1.80 -0.73
N PRO A 280 18.16 -1.85 -1.66
CA PRO A 280 18.84 -0.66 -2.15
C PRO A 280 17.84 0.31 -2.81
N VAL A 281 18.00 1.61 -2.53
CA VAL A 281 17.15 2.69 -3.05
C VAL A 281 18.01 3.70 -3.78
N ARG A 282 17.70 4.01 -5.03
CA ARG A 282 18.30 5.11 -5.78
C ARG A 282 17.23 6.11 -6.21
N PHE A 283 17.50 7.39 -5.93
CA PHE A 283 16.69 8.48 -6.45
C PHE A 283 17.31 9.00 -7.75
N VAL A 284 16.51 9.07 -8.81
CA VAL A 284 16.95 9.50 -10.14
C VAL A 284 16.20 10.78 -10.50
N ALA A 285 16.94 11.89 -10.62
CA ALA A 285 16.35 13.17 -11.00
C ALA A 285 15.78 13.10 -12.44
N VAL A 286 14.56 13.58 -12.60
CA VAL A 286 13.92 13.74 -13.91
C VAL A 286 13.45 15.16 -14.10
N ARG A 287 13.49 15.66 -15.36
CA ARG A 287 13.03 17.03 -15.65
C ARG A 287 11.52 17.14 -15.40
N ARG A 288 11.10 18.31 -14.89
CA ARG A 288 9.69 18.72 -14.98
C ARG A 288 9.31 18.75 -16.47
N ARG A 289 8.28 18.01 -16.82
CA ARG A 289 7.64 18.17 -18.13
C ARG A 289 6.67 19.34 -18.07
#